data_0e749b08e345a0d0c70d0e125c95c107
#
_entry.id   0e749b08e345a0d0c70d0e125c95c107
#
_cell.length_a   1.000
_cell.length_b   1.000
_cell.length_c   1.000
_cell.angle_alpha   90.00
_cell.angle_beta   90.00
_cell.angle_gamma   90.00
#
_symmetry.space_group_name_H-M   'P 1'
#
loop_
_entity.id
_entity.type
_entity.pdbx_description
1 polymer ?
#
loop_
_entity_poly.entity_id
_entity_poly.type
_entity_poly.pdbx_seq_one_letter_code
_entity_poly.pdbx_strand_id
1 'polypeptide(L)'
;MLVEEFSATSPIPSPAPQAGATSSSPQAGATSSSPQAGATSSSPKPGATSSSPRDGVTDRSPQAGAPFHAVEFDAGLLSRLGKSGPRYTSYPTADHFTPEFGYRDYLHAVAGVRTRGSKRPLSLYLHIPFCDTVCYYCACNKIVTKRRDKAATYLSYLKREIEMQGMLFAGMNEVEQLHFGGGTPTYLSDEQMGDLMDHIRRSFRFAPDSVGEYSIEVDPRTVSVERVHSLRRQGFNRISLGVQDFDADVQKAVNRVQPEHETRAVIDAARAAGFRSISIDLIYGLPKQTMSTMAATLDKVVAADPDRISVYHYAHMPHLFKPQRRILAADMPDSDTKLQMLQLCIERLGAAGYVYIGMDHFAKPDDDLAVAQRQGRLHRNFQGYSTHADADLVACGVSSIGSVGATYSQNVKTLEEYYDMIDQNELPVQRGLRLSMDDALRRTIIQKLMCQFELSIPAIEQAFPIVFDKYFADELTQLKAMEADGLIRVDHDWVSVSMKGRLLIRNVCMVFDRYLATRSDAPRHSQTI
;
A
#
# COMPACT_ATOMS: atom_id res chain seq x y z
N MET A 1 4.84 -21.14 2.78
CA MET A 1 3.42 -20.72 2.79
C MET A 1 2.85 -20.39 1.40
N LEU A 2 3.60 -19.78 0.50
CA LEU A 2 3.14 -19.51 -0.89
C LEU A 2 3.07 -20.77 -1.78
N VAL A 3 3.87 -21.79 -1.51
CA VAL A 3 3.93 -23.06 -2.29
C VAL A 3 2.70 -23.94 -2.04
N GLU A 4 2.09 -23.87 -0.87
CA GLU A 4 0.89 -24.65 -0.54
C GLU A 4 -0.38 -24.15 -1.26
N GLU A 5 -0.40 -22.88 -1.71
CA GLU A 5 -1.55 -22.32 -2.43
C GLU A 5 -1.75 -22.92 -3.83
N PHE A 6 -0.71 -23.54 -4.42
CA PHE A 6 -0.75 -24.05 -5.79
C PHE A 6 -0.92 -25.56 -5.94
N SER A 7 -0.86 -26.34 -4.85
CA SER A 7 -0.88 -27.82 -4.93
C SER A 7 -2.28 -28.45 -4.86
N ALA A 8 -3.37 -27.70 -4.75
CA ALA A 8 -4.73 -28.22 -4.62
C ALA A 8 -5.57 -28.05 -5.89
N THR A 9 -5.28 -28.83 -6.92
CA THR A 9 -6.22 -29.11 -8.01
C THR A 9 -6.56 -30.60 -7.99
N SER A 10 -7.54 -30.99 -7.19
CA SER A 10 -8.25 -32.28 -7.32
C SER A 10 -9.74 -32.02 -7.53
N PRO A 11 -10.43 -32.81 -8.37
CA PRO A 11 -11.78 -32.49 -8.81
C PRO A 11 -12.83 -32.68 -7.70
N ILE A 12 -13.82 -31.81 -7.73
CA ILE A 12 -14.96 -31.76 -6.81
C ILE A 12 -15.90 -32.93 -7.11
N PRO A 13 -16.31 -33.75 -6.12
CA PRO A 13 -17.42 -34.70 -6.30
C PRO A 13 -18.77 -33.98 -6.19
N SER A 14 -19.71 -34.38 -7.04
CA SER A 14 -21.10 -33.93 -7.09
C SER A 14 -21.88 -34.30 -5.82
N PRO A 15 -22.90 -33.49 -5.42
CA PRO A 15 -23.68 -33.76 -4.21
C PRO A 15 -24.71 -34.86 -4.44
N ALA A 16 -24.82 -35.79 -3.48
CA ALA A 16 -25.90 -36.76 -3.37
C ALA A 16 -26.98 -36.26 -2.39
N PRO A 17 -28.24 -36.77 -2.47
CA PRO A 17 -29.42 -36.09 -1.94
C PRO A 17 -29.69 -36.37 -0.45
N GLN A 18 -30.45 -35.43 0.16
CA GLN A 18 -30.87 -35.40 1.54
C GLN A 18 -31.84 -36.54 1.93
N ALA A 19 -31.70 -37.06 3.13
CA ALA A 19 -32.81 -37.74 3.85
C ALA A 19 -32.74 -37.49 5.36
N GLY A 20 -33.83 -36.93 5.88
CA GLY A 20 -34.56 -37.31 7.05
C GLY A 20 -34.00 -37.04 8.47
N ALA A 21 -34.69 -36.18 9.17
CA ALA A 21 -34.62 -35.83 10.58
C ALA A 21 -34.84 -37.00 11.55
N THR A 22 -34.27 -36.91 12.78
CA THR A 22 -35.03 -37.02 14.05
C THR A 22 -34.25 -36.55 15.27
N SER A 23 -34.98 -35.99 16.20
CA SER A 23 -34.66 -35.36 17.47
C SER A 23 -34.14 -36.28 18.58
N SER A 24 -33.34 -35.76 19.50
CA SER A 24 -33.57 -35.87 20.97
C SER A 24 -32.43 -35.25 21.78
N SER A 25 -32.75 -34.32 22.66
CA SER A 25 -31.95 -33.88 23.80
C SER A 25 -32.17 -34.86 24.96
N PRO A 26 -31.25 -34.95 25.96
CA PRO A 26 -31.54 -34.29 27.23
C PRO A 26 -30.35 -33.65 27.99
N GLN A 27 -30.75 -32.92 29.01
CA GLN A 27 -30.09 -32.02 29.93
C GLN A 27 -29.12 -32.63 30.95
N ALA A 28 -28.27 -31.72 31.47
CA ALA A 28 -27.95 -31.40 32.87
C ALA A 28 -26.83 -32.17 33.60
N GLY A 29 -25.99 -31.42 34.29
CA GLY A 29 -25.17 -31.85 35.41
C GLY A 29 -23.98 -30.91 35.73
N ALA A 30 -24.23 -29.93 36.62
CA ALA A 30 -23.19 -29.07 37.22
C ALA A 30 -22.43 -29.84 38.32
N THR A 31 -21.15 -29.51 38.55
CA THR A 31 -20.61 -29.28 39.91
C THR A 31 -19.21 -28.66 39.88
N SER A 32 -19.03 -27.72 40.77
CA SER A 32 -17.88 -26.94 41.19
C SER A 32 -16.75 -27.72 41.87
N SER A 33 -15.52 -27.23 41.78
CA SER A 33 -14.63 -27.00 42.94
C SER A 33 -13.25 -26.52 42.53
N SER A 34 -12.84 -25.36 43.03
CA SER A 34 -11.41 -24.96 43.18
C SER A 34 -10.86 -25.57 44.46
N PRO A 35 -9.54 -25.70 44.62
CA PRO A 35 -8.88 -24.80 45.54
C PRO A 35 -7.46 -24.31 45.14
N GLN A 36 -7.04 -23.32 45.95
CA GLN A 36 -5.84 -22.51 45.90
C GLN A 36 -4.55 -23.17 46.38
N ALA A 37 -3.43 -22.49 45.98
CA ALA A 37 -2.24 -22.07 46.73
C ALA A 37 -1.06 -23.04 46.92
N GLY A 38 0.15 -22.48 46.71
CA GLY A 38 1.41 -22.97 47.23
C GLY A 38 2.65 -22.46 46.49
N ALA A 39 3.23 -21.36 46.95
CA ALA A 39 4.55 -20.86 46.55
C ALA A 39 5.67 -21.71 47.17
N THR A 40 6.83 -21.85 46.49
CA THR A 40 8.17 -21.68 47.08
C THR A 40 9.28 -21.65 46.02
N SER A 41 10.23 -20.81 46.29
CA SER A 41 11.51 -20.49 45.65
C SER A 41 12.55 -21.63 45.72
N SER A 42 13.44 -21.71 44.71
CA SER A 42 14.89 -21.79 44.90
C SER A 42 15.66 -21.96 43.60
N SER A 43 16.63 -21.09 43.37
CA SER A 43 17.75 -21.28 42.41
C SER A 43 18.80 -22.20 43.01
N PRO A 44 19.64 -22.88 42.18
CA PRO A 44 21.06 -22.53 42.15
C PRO A 44 21.75 -22.57 40.78
N LYS A 45 22.79 -21.76 40.61
CA LYS A 45 23.91 -21.83 39.64
C LYS A 45 25.07 -22.66 40.22
N PRO A 46 26.21 -22.85 39.47
CA PRO A 46 26.48 -23.15 38.07
C PRO A 46 27.40 -24.40 37.92
N GLY A 47 27.61 -24.85 36.66
CA GLY A 47 28.63 -25.85 36.37
C GLY A 47 29.06 -25.77 34.89
N ALA A 48 30.30 -25.37 34.68
CA ALA A 48 30.99 -25.31 33.39
C ALA A 48 31.64 -26.66 33.03
N THR A 49 31.62 -27.02 31.73
CA THR A 49 32.74 -27.66 30.99
C THR A 49 32.40 -27.78 29.50
N SER A 50 33.12 -27.09 28.66
CA SER A 50 34.17 -27.46 27.69
C SER A 50 33.74 -28.11 26.36
N SER A 51 34.07 -27.36 25.28
CA SER A 51 34.71 -27.77 24.02
C SER A 51 33.85 -28.44 22.95
N SER A 52 33.71 -27.97 21.76
CA SER A 52 34.68 -27.59 20.72
C SER A 52 33.94 -27.06 19.48
N PRO A 53 34.60 -26.48 18.44
CA PRO A 53 34.07 -25.49 17.58
C PRO A 53 33.33 -26.06 16.36
N ARG A 54 32.28 -25.39 15.92
CA ARG A 54 31.77 -25.50 14.55
C ARG A 54 31.99 -24.16 13.85
N ASP A 55 32.85 -24.24 12.86
CA ASP A 55 33.23 -23.14 11.98
C ASP A 55 32.07 -22.59 11.17
N GLY A 56 32.06 -21.26 11.01
CA GLY A 56 31.70 -20.60 9.80
C GLY A 56 30.26 -20.24 9.54
N VAL A 57 29.52 -19.64 10.50
CA VAL A 57 28.46 -18.69 10.13
C VAL A 57 29.02 -17.29 10.43
N THR A 58 29.53 -16.62 9.41
CA THR A 58 29.85 -15.20 9.52
C THR A 58 28.55 -14.44 9.73
N ASP A 59 28.29 -14.11 10.97
CA ASP A 59 27.34 -13.07 11.37
C ASP A 59 27.78 -11.77 10.70
N ARG A 60 27.22 -11.48 9.52
CA ARG A 60 27.31 -10.16 8.90
C ARG A 60 26.19 -9.32 9.47
N SER A 61 26.36 -8.88 10.71
CA SER A 61 25.70 -7.66 11.19
C SER A 61 25.90 -6.56 10.14
N PRO A 62 24.87 -5.78 9.78
CA PRO A 62 24.99 -4.66 8.85
C PRO A 62 26.18 -3.80 9.27
N GLN A 63 27.02 -3.40 8.32
CA GLN A 63 28.21 -2.59 8.58
C GLN A 63 27.83 -1.43 9.50
N ALA A 64 28.28 -1.48 10.75
CA ALA A 64 28.12 -0.41 11.71
C ALA A 64 28.92 0.79 11.21
N GLY A 65 28.25 1.75 10.58
CA GLY A 65 28.92 2.99 10.13
C GLY A 65 28.22 3.80 9.05
N ALA A 66 27.46 3.18 8.13
CA ALA A 66 26.65 3.95 7.18
C ALA A 66 25.20 4.03 7.70
N PRO A 67 24.54 5.20 7.64
CA PRO A 67 23.13 5.28 8.02
C PRO A 67 22.34 4.34 7.11
N PHE A 68 21.64 3.38 7.69
CA PHE A 68 20.91 2.27 7.04
C PHE A 68 19.93 2.74 5.94
N HIS A 69 19.69 4.03 5.84
CA HIS A 69 18.69 4.69 5.00
C HIS A 69 19.26 5.78 4.09
N ALA A 70 20.57 5.85 3.92
CA ALA A 70 21.18 6.84 3.04
C ALA A 70 20.84 6.56 1.56
N VAL A 71 20.63 7.63 0.81
CA VAL A 71 20.46 7.63 -0.65
C VAL A 71 21.57 8.50 -1.22
N GLU A 72 22.22 8.04 -2.28
CA GLU A 72 23.22 8.82 -3.00
C GLU A 72 22.62 9.29 -4.33
N PHE A 73 22.62 10.59 -4.56
CA PHE A 73 22.07 11.21 -5.76
C PHE A 73 23.16 11.34 -6.83
N ASP A 74 22.94 10.72 -7.98
CA ASP A 74 23.81 10.79 -9.16
C ASP A 74 22.99 11.23 -10.38
N ALA A 75 23.03 12.53 -10.68
CA ALA A 75 22.24 13.13 -11.75
C ALA A 75 22.51 12.52 -13.13
N GLY A 76 23.79 12.19 -13.43
CA GLY A 76 24.19 11.60 -14.70
C GLY A 76 23.62 10.19 -14.89
N LEU A 77 23.65 9.39 -13.83
CA LEU A 77 23.09 8.04 -13.82
C LEU A 77 21.57 8.07 -13.93
N LEU A 78 20.92 8.96 -13.17
CA LEU A 78 19.47 9.12 -13.19
C LEU A 78 18.97 9.60 -14.56
N SER A 79 19.62 10.56 -15.18
CA SER A 79 19.29 11.03 -16.54
C SER A 79 19.48 9.93 -17.59
N ARG A 80 20.55 9.12 -17.50
CA ARG A 80 20.85 8.04 -18.44
C ARG A 80 19.89 6.86 -18.31
N LEU A 81 19.49 6.51 -17.10
CA LEU A 81 18.69 5.33 -16.80
C LEU A 81 17.21 5.63 -16.52
N GLY A 82 16.81 6.90 -16.48
CA GLY A 82 15.43 7.33 -16.29
C GLY A 82 14.53 6.86 -17.43
N LYS A 83 14.00 5.65 -17.33
CA LYS A 83 13.07 5.04 -18.30
C LYS A 83 11.64 5.10 -17.78
N SER A 84 10.66 4.88 -18.65
CA SER A 84 9.27 4.62 -18.24
C SER A 84 9.16 3.20 -17.66
N GLY A 85 8.49 3.05 -16.54
CA GLY A 85 8.35 1.73 -15.90
C GLY A 85 7.24 1.68 -14.87
N PRO A 86 6.77 0.45 -14.51
CA PRO A 86 5.71 0.25 -13.52
C PRO A 86 6.08 0.77 -12.12
N ARG A 87 5.09 1.17 -11.34
CA ARG A 87 5.30 1.55 -9.92
C ARG A 87 5.25 0.36 -8.97
N TYR A 88 5.00 -0.83 -9.48
CA TYR A 88 4.93 -2.11 -8.74
C TYR A 88 4.10 -2.03 -7.44
N THR A 89 2.91 -1.44 -7.54
CA THR A 89 1.87 -1.55 -6.51
C THR A 89 1.20 -2.92 -6.51
N SER A 90 1.47 -3.72 -7.54
CA SER A 90 1.19 -5.15 -7.67
C SER A 90 2.17 -5.77 -8.66
N TYR A 91 2.29 -7.08 -8.65
CA TYR A 91 2.89 -7.84 -9.73
C TYR A 91 2.10 -9.15 -9.93
N PRO A 92 1.63 -9.45 -11.14
CA PRO A 92 1.61 -8.56 -12.33
C PRO A 92 0.87 -7.25 -12.07
N THR A 93 1.18 -6.21 -12.86
CA THR A 93 0.56 -4.88 -12.71
C THR A 93 -0.90 -4.88 -13.18
N ALA A 94 -1.71 -3.94 -12.67
CA ALA A 94 -3.16 -3.91 -12.89
C ALA A 94 -3.61 -3.77 -14.36
N ASP A 95 -2.72 -3.39 -15.26
CA ASP A 95 -2.97 -3.38 -16.71
C ASP A 95 -2.96 -4.78 -17.34
N HIS A 96 -2.54 -5.81 -16.59
CA HIS A 96 -2.68 -7.24 -16.95
C HIS A 96 -3.94 -7.90 -16.40
N PHE A 97 -4.76 -7.19 -15.62
CA PHE A 97 -6.03 -7.74 -15.18
C PHE A 97 -6.97 -7.89 -16.36
N THR A 98 -7.59 -9.05 -16.45
CA THR A 98 -8.44 -9.44 -17.57
C THR A 98 -9.90 -9.62 -17.14
N PRO A 99 -10.88 -9.41 -18.04
CA PRO A 99 -12.30 -9.58 -17.74
C PRO A 99 -12.72 -11.06 -17.60
N GLU A 100 -11.87 -12.01 -17.94
CA GLU A 100 -12.11 -13.44 -17.71
C GLU A 100 -12.13 -13.78 -16.23
N PHE A 101 -11.48 -12.95 -15.38
CA PHE A 101 -11.57 -13.02 -13.93
C PHE A 101 -12.72 -12.12 -13.45
N GLY A 102 -13.83 -12.73 -13.07
CA GLY A 102 -15.02 -12.04 -12.61
C GLY A 102 -15.42 -12.39 -11.16
N TYR A 103 -16.67 -12.06 -10.83
CA TYR A 103 -17.27 -12.29 -9.53
C TYR A 103 -17.12 -13.75 -9.04
N ARG A 104 -17.38 -14.74 -9.92
CA ARG A 104 -17.27 -16.17 -9.55
C ARG A 104 -15.86 -16.58 -9.17
N ASP A 105 -14.85 -16.07 -9.90
CA ASP A 105 -13.44 -16.33 -9.59
C ASP A 105 -13.03 -15.74 -8.25
N TYR A 106 -13.55 -14.55 -7.93
CA TYR A 106 -13.36 -13.94 -6.63
C TYR A 106 -13.97 -14.80 -5.51
N LEU A 107 -15.19 -15.29 -5.68
CA LEU A 107 -15.80 -16.21 -4.70
C LEU A 107 -14.97 -17.48 -4.49
N HIS A 108 -14.44 -18.07 -5.57
CA HIS A 108 -13.55 -19.24 -5.48
C HIS A 108 -12.25 -18.90 -4.73
N ALA A 109 -11.66 -17.70 -4.94
CA ALA A 109 -10.47 -17.28 -4.22
C ALA A 109 -10.73 -17.16 -2.72
N VAL A 110 -11.84 -16.52 -2.32
CA VAL A 110 -12.24 -16.38 -0.91
C VAL A 110 -12.52 -17.75 -0.29
N ALA A 111 -13.26 -18.63 -0.98
CA ALA A 111 -13.52 -19.98 -0.52
C ALA A 111 -12.22 -20.78 -0.32
N GLY A 112 -11.24 -20.64 -1.23
CA GLY A 112 -9.92 -21.24 -1.12
C GLY A 112 -9.15 -20.77 0.11
N VAL A 113 -9.15 -19.47 0.41
CA VAL A 113 -8.52 -18.91 1.64
C VAL A 113 -9.20 -19.45 2.87
N ARG A 114 -10.53 -19.49 2.90
CA ARG A 114 -11.34 -20.00 4.02
C ARG A 114 -11.11 -21.49 4.28
N THR A 115 -11.10 -22.32 3.22
CA THR A 115 -10.92 -23.78 3.34
C THR A 115 -9.55 -24.14 3.89
N ARG A 116 -8.51 -23.38 3.54
CA ARG A 116 -7.15 -23.55 4.09
C ARG A 116 -7.00 -23.08 5.53
N GLY A 117 -8.05 -22.51 6.14
CA GLY A 117 -7.99 -22.00 7.51
C GLY A 117 -6.97 -20.89 7.68
N SER A 118 -6.83 -20.02 6.68
CA SER A 118 -5.88 -18.90 6.70
C SER A 118 -6.10 -18.05 7.96
N LYS A 119 -5.00 -17.74 8.65
CA LYS A 119 -4.98 -16.84 9.82
C LYS A 119 -4.51 -15.43 9.45
N ARG A 120 -4.49 -15.10 8.16
CA ARG A 120 -4.07 -13.78 7.69
C ARG A 120 -5.05 -12.73 8.17
N PRO A 121 -4.58 -11.58 8.69
CA PRO A 121 -5.45 -10.47 9.03
C PRO A 121 -6.11 -9.90 7.76
N LEU A 122 -7.13 -9.09 7.95
CA LEU A 122 -7.79 -8.38 6.86
C LEU A 122 -7.30 -6.93 6.80
N SER A 123 -7.08 -6.46 5.58
CA SER A 123 -6.97 -5.04 5.24
C SER A 123 -8.20 -4.63 4.45
N LEU A 124 -8.91 -3.58 4.87
CA LEU A 124 -10.05 -3.06 4.16
C LEU A 124 -9.67 -1.76 3.43
N TYR A 125 -10.08 -1.64 2.17
CA TYR A 125 -10.00 -0.39 1.41
C TYR A 125 -11.40 0.07 1.01
N LEU A 126 -11.76 1.31 1.33
CA LEU A 126 -13.03 1.92 0.94
C LEU A 126 -12.76 3.07 -0.03
N HIS A 127 -13.32 2.97 -1.24
CA HIS A 127 -13.22 4.02 -2.25
C HIS A 127 -14.40 4.98 -2.18
N ILE A 128 -14.14 6.24 -1.82
CA ILE A 128 -15.14 7.31 -1.83
C ILE A 128 -14.84 8.23 -3.04
N PRO A 129 -15.60 8.13 -4.14
CA PRO A 129 -15.22 8.75 -5.40
C PRO A 129 -15.49 10.27 -5.48
N PHE A 130 -16.08 10.89 -4.47
CA PHE A 130 -16.58 12.26 -4.57
C PHE A 130 -15.52 13.31 -4.21
N CYS A 131 -15.55 14.44 -4.96
CA CYS A 131 -14.80 15.66 -4.67
C CYS A 131 -15.68 16.89 -4.88
N ASP A 132 -15.48 17.96 -4.11
CA ASP A 132 -16.16 19.24 -4.29
C ASP A 132 -15.62 20.05 -5.48
N THR A 133 -14.31 19.90 -5.75
CA THR A 133 -13.59 20.62 -6.82
C THR A 133 -12.65 19.69 -7.57
N VAL A 134 -12.31 20.07 -8.81
CA VAL A 134 -11.34 19.34 -9.63
C VAL A 134 -9.95 19.93 -9.46
N CYS A 135 -8.99 19.15 -8.98
CA CYS A 135 -7.57 19.49 -9.08
C CYS A 135 -7.06 19.09 -10.47
N TYR A 136 -6.35 19.99 -11.17
CA TYR A 136 -5.99 19.75 -12.58
C TYR A 136 -4.94 18.65 -12.76
N TYR A 137 -4.09 18.40 -11.75
CA TYR A 137 -3.09 17.31 -11.79
C TYR A 137 -3.68 15.92 -11.59
N CYS A 138 -4.90 15.81 -11.04
CA CYS A 138 -5.42 14.58 -10.46
C CYS A 138 -5.79 13.51 -11.50
N ALA A 139 -5.28 12.30 -11.28
CA ALA A 139 -5.51 11.10 -12.09
C ALA A 139 -6.47 10.07 -11.44
N CYS A 140 -6.99 10.32 -10.22
CA CYS A 140 -7.85 9.39 -9.51
C CYS A 140 -9.20 9.18 -10.22
N ASN A 141 -9.81 8.01 -10.00
CA ASN A 141 -11.21 7.79 -10.37
C ASN A 141 -12.11 8.58 -9.42
N LYS A 142 -12.66 9.68 -9.91
CA LYS A 142 -13.41 10.63 -9.08
C LYS A 142 -14.60 11.24 -9.81
N ILE A 143 -15.56 11.68 -9.02
CA ILE A 143 -16.77 12.37 -9.44
C ILE A 143 -16.79 13.74 -8.77
N VAL A 144 -16.59 14.79 -9.56
CA VAL A 144 -16.65 16.16 -9.06
C VAL A 144 -18.09 16.63 -9.07
N THR A 145 -18.65 16.87 -7.89
CA THR A 145 -20.06 17.29 -7.75
C THR A 145 -20.28 18.00 -6.41
N LYS A 146 -21.26 18.92 -6.40
CA LYS A 146 -21.79 19.53 -5.17
C LYS A 146 -23.10 18.89 -4.71
N ARG A 147 -23.60 17.91 -5.46
CA ARG A 147 -24.83 17.18 -5.14
C ARG A 147 -24.57 16.11 -4.09
N ARG A 148 -24.87 16.44 -2.83
CA ARG A 148 -24.69 15.53 -1.68
C ARG A 148 -25.63 14.31 -1.69
N ASP A 149 -26.75 14.43 -2.38
CA ASP A 149 -27.69 13.32 -2.62
C ASP A 149 -27.03 12.14 -3.34
N LYS A 150 -26.11 12.40 -4.27
CA LYS A 150 -25.34 11.34 -4.94
C LYS A 150 -24.50 10.50 -3.98
N ALA A 151 -23.93 11.13 -2.96
CA ALA A 151 -23.18 10.41 -1.94
C ALA A 151 -24.09 9.52 -1.08
N ALA A 152 -25.28 10.00 -0.73
CA ALA A 152 -26.24 9.20 0.03
C ALA A 152 -26.67 7.94 -0.74
N THR A 153 -26.97 8.08 -2.05
CA THR A 153 -27.25 6.93 -2.92
C THR A 153 -26.07 5.97 -2.97
N TYR A 154 -24.87 6.47 -3.23
CA TYR A 154 -23.67 5.64 -3.28
C TYR A 154 -23.42 4.87 -1.98
N LEU A 155 -23.58 5.52 -0.83
CA LEU A 155 -23.40 4.89 0.48
C LEU A 155 -24.40 3.75 0.72
N SER A 156 -25.63 3.84 0.21
CA SER A 156 -26.58 2.73 0.33
C SER A 156 -26.10 1.47 -0.41
N TYR A 157 -25.51 1.63 -1.59
CA TYR A 157 -24.92 0.53 -2.36
C TYR A 157 -23.61 0.04 -1.75
N LEU A 158 -22.73 0.96 -1.30
CA LEU A 158 -21.48 0.60 -0.65
C LEU A 158 -21.70 -0.23 0.62
N LYS A 159 -22.74 0.08 1.41
CA LYS A 159 -23.11 -0.71 2.58
C LYS A 159 -23.56 -2.12 2.21
N ARG A 160 -24.33 -2.28 1.14
CA ARG A 160 -24.70 -3.62 0.62
C ARG A 160 -23.45 -4.42 0.20
N GLU A 161 -22.51 -3.81 -0.50
CA GLU A 161 -21.24 -4.47 -0.84
C GLU A 161 -20.48 -4.89 0.41
N ILE A 162 -20.38 -4.00 1.42
CA ILE A 162 -19.71 -4.28 2.69
C ILE A 162 -20.39 -5.46 3.42
N GLU A 163 -21.71 -5.55 3.42
CA GLU A 163 -22.46 -6.69 3.97
C GLU A 163 -22.13 -8.00 3.24
N MET A 164 -22.16 -7.97 1.91
CA MET A 164 -21.81 -9.14 1.08
C MET A 164 -20.38 -9.61 1.36
N GLN A 165 -19.41 -8.69 1.42
CA GLN A 165 -18.04 -9.00 1.78
C GLN A 165 -17.93 -9.52 3.22
N GLY A 166 -18.60 -8.87 4.17
CA GLY A 166 -18.63 -9.29 5.56
C GLY A 166 -19.14 -10.73 5.74
N MET A 167 -20.17 -11.14 4.99
CA MET A 167 -20.66 -12.52 4.99
C MET A 167 -19.60 -13.51 4.45
N LEU A 168 -18.87 -13.15 3.40
CA LEU A 168 -17.83 -14.01 2.82
C LEU A 168 -16.66 -14.23 3.78
N PHE A 169 -16.30 -13.21 4.56
CA PHE A 169 -15.20 -13.25 5.52
C PHE A 169 -15.66 -13.53 6.96
N ALA A 170 -16.95 -13.84 7.17
CA ALA A 170 -17.50 -14.14 8.50
C ALA A 170 -16.76 -15.31 9.18
N GLY A 171 -16.34 -15.10 10.44
CA GLY A 171 -15.60 -16.08 11.23
C GLY A 171 -14.11 -16.21 10.82
N MET A 172 -13.65 -15.40 9.90
CA MET A 172 -12.22 -15.25 9.58
C MET A 172 -11.53 -14.27 10.54
N ASN A 173 -10.35 -13.77 10.17
CA ASN A 173 -9.52 -12.95 11.05
C ASN A 173 -10.03 -11.52 11.21
N GLU A 174 -9.39 -10.79 12.13
CA GLU A 174 -9.71 -9.40 12.41
C GLU A 174 -9.19 -8.46 11.33
N VAL A 175 -9.86 -7.32 11.18
CA VAL A 175 -9.39 -6.20 10.39
C VAL A 175 -8.29 -5.49 11.19
N GLU A 176 -7.06 -5.62 10.75
CA GLU A 176 -5.92 -4.90 11.32
C GLU A 176 -5.59 -3.61 10.56
N GLN A 177 -6.09 -3.48 9.33
CA GLN A 177 -5.88 -2.27 8.54
C GLN A 177 -7.19 -1.84 7.88
N LEU A 178 -7.50 -0.54 7.95
CA LEU A 178 -8.59 0.11 7.22
C LEU A 178 -8.06 1.38 6.57
N HIS A 179 -8.39 1.57 5.29
CA HIS A 179 -8.02 2.79 4.58
C HIS A 179 -9.21 3.35 3.78
N PHE A 180 -9.52 4.63 4.00
CA PHE A 180 -10.45 5.39 3.20
C PHE A 180 -9.69 6.27 2.22
N GLY A 181 -9.92 6.07 0.92
CA GLY A 181 -9.26 6.83 -0.14
C GLY A 181 -10.18 7.12 -1.32
N GLY A 182 -9.57 7.59 -2.42
CA GLY A 182 -10.24 7.76 -3.71
C GLY A 182 -10.32 9.17 -4.24
N GLY A 183 -11.48 9.82 -4.14
CA GLY A 183 -11.66 11.24 -4.42
C GLY A 183 -11.27 12.07 -3.20
N THR A 184 -12.24 12.26 -2.31
CA THR A 184 -12.05 12.93 -1.01
C THR A 184 -12.99 12.28 -0.01
N PRO A 185 -12.55 11.38 0.86
CA PRO A 185 -13.43 10.70 1.82
C PRO A 185 -14.18 11.67 2.74
N THR A 186 -13.58 12.79 3.10
CA THR A 186 -14.20 13.86 3.90
C THR A 186 -15.25 14.69 3.15
N TYR A 187 -15.55 14.32 1.90
CA TYR A 187 -16.77 14.77 1.21
C TYR A 187 -18.05 14.30 1.92
N LEU A 188 -18.01 13.17 2.61
CA LEU A 188 -19.11 12.67 3.44
C LEU A 188 -19.30 13.57 4.66
N SER A 189 -20.56 13.72 5.12
CA SER A 189 -20.82 14.41 6.39
C SER A 189 -20.34 13.58 7.59
N ASP A 190 -20.32 14.16 8.80
CA ASP A 190 -19.98 13.46 10.04
C ASP A 190 -20.91 12.29 10.31
N GLU A 191 -22.21 12.51 10.12
CA GLU A 191 -23.23 11.49 10.30
C GLU A 191 -23.07 10.36 9.29
N GLN A 192 -22.82 10.69 8.02
CA GLN A 192 -22.61 9.69 6.97
C GLN A 192 -21.36 8.85 7.22
N MET A 193 -20.27 9.49 7.66
CA MET A 193 -19.02 8.79 7.98
C MET A 193 -19.18 7.91 9.22
N GLY A 194 -19.83 8.42 10.27
CA GLY A 194 -20.13 7.65 11.49
C GLY A 194 -20.99 6.43 11.20
N ASP A 195 -22.09 6.63 10.48
CA ASP A 195 -23.00 5.55 10.10
C ASP A 195 -22.30 4.49 9.20
N LEU A 196 -21.42 4.92 8.29
CA LEU A 196 -20.61 3.99 7.49
C LEU A 196 -19.62 3.21 8.37
N MET A 197 -18.91 3.85 9.29
CA MET A 197 -17.99 3.20 10.21
C MET A 197 -18.69 2.19 11.13
N ASP A 198 -19.86 2.53 11.65
CA ASP A 198 -20.67 1.60 12.45
C ASP A 198 -21.15 0.41 11.62
N HIS A 199 -21.50 0.65 10.35
CA HIS A 199 -21.89 -0.42 9.43
C HIS A 199 -20.74 -1.39 9.15
N ILE A 200 -19.53 -0.88 8.90
CA ILE A 200 -18.33 -1.70 8.69
C ILE A 200 -18.02 -2.55 9.95
N ARG A 201 -18.11 -1.95 11.15
CA ARG A 201 -17.87 -2.67 12.41
C ARG A 201 -18.91 -3.75 12.73
N ARG A 202 -20.14 -3.61 12.22
CA ARG A 202 -21.14 -4.69 12.30
C ARG A 202 -20.83 -5.84 11.34
N SER A 203 -20.21 -5.54 10.20
CA SER A 203 -19.91 -6.53 9.14
C SER A 203 -18.58 -7.25 9.36
N PHE A 204 -17.60 -6.62 10.02
CA PHE A 204 -16.27 -7.14 10.24
C PHE A 204 -15.83 -6.97 11.71
N ARG A 205 -15.04 -7.93 12.20
CA ARG A 205 -14.40 -7.81 13.51
C ARG A 205 -13.10 -7.02 13.37
N PHE A 206 -12.92 -6.00 14.20
CA PHE A 206 -11.76 -5.13 14.19
C PHE A 206 -10.77 -5.48 15.29
N ALA A 207 -9.48 -5.39 14.99
CA ALA A 207 -8.43 -5.39 15.98
C ALA A 207 -8.55 -4.17 16.90
N PRO A 208 -8.03 -4.24 18.15
CA PRO A 208 -8.00 -3.08 19.05
C PRO A 208 -7.25 -1.90 18.44
N ASP A 209 -7.60 -0.67 18.84
CA ASP A 209 -6.95 0.55 18.38
C ASP A 209 -5.42 0.55 18.61
N SER A 210 -4.93 -0.17 19.63
CA SER A 210 -3.50 -0.32 19.89
C SER A 210 -2.73 -1.15 18.84
N VAL A 211 -3.42 -1.98 18.05
CA VAL A 211 -2.86 -2.86 17.02
C VAL A 211 -3.23 -2.37 15.62
N GLY A 212 -4.51 -2.07 15.40
CA GLY A 212 -5.04 -1.74 14.08
C GLY A 212 -4.57 -0.39 13.55
N GLU A 213 -4.41 -0.28 12.24
CA GLU A 213 -4.12 0.94 11.50
C GLU A 213 -5.35 1.39 10.72
N TYR A 214 -6.01 2.46 11.17
CA TYR A 214 -7.24 2.96 10.58
C TYR A 214 -7.02 4.35 10.01
N SER A 215 -6.84 4.45 8.70
CA SER A 215 -6.38 5.64 8.01
C SER A 215 -7.42 6.27 7.10
N ILE A 216 -7.33 7.58 6.92
CA ILE A 216 -8.19 8.36 6.04
C ILE A 216 -7.39 9.41 5.26
N GLU A 217 -7.65 9.50 3.95
CA GLU A 217 -7.17 10.61 3.12
C GLU A 217 -8.04 11.85 3.31
N VAL A 218 -7.42 12.99 3.51
CA VAL A 218 -8.10 14.26 3.80
C VAL A 218 -7.59 15.36 2.87
N ASP A 219 -8.52 16.09 2.32
CA ASP A 219 -8.25 17.41 1.72
C ASP A 219 -8.39 18.47 2.82
N PRO A 220 -7.30 19.14 3.27
CA PRO A 220 -7.35 20.11 4.36
C PRO A 220 -8.38 21.24 4.18
N ARG A 221 -8.72 21.56 2.93
CA ARG A 221 -9.73 22.59 2.59
C ARG A 221 -11.16 22.20 2.96
N THR A 222 -11.41 20.91 3.25
CA THR A 222 -12.75 20.36 3.43
C THR A 222 -13.05 19.96 4.87
N VAL A 223 -12.12 20.21 5.79
CA VAL A 223 -12.26 19.80 7.20
C VAL A 223 -12.00 20.95 8.15
N SER A 224 -12.80 21.04 9.20
CA SER A 224 -12.56 21.91 10.35
C SER A 224 -11.81 21.15 11.46
N VAL A 225 -11.36 21.87 12.48
CA VAL A 225 -10.75 21.31 13.69
C VAL A 225 -11.70 20.30 14.36
N GLU A 226 -12.97 20.66 14.50
CA GLU A 226 -14.02 19.81 15.09
C GLU A 226 -14.20 18.52 14.27
N ARG A 227 -14.11 18.63 12.94
CA ARG A 227 -14.21 17.48 12.04
C ARG A 227 -13.05 16.51 12.27
N VAL A 228 -11.83 16.98 12.47
CA VAL A 228 -10.66 16.15 12.78
C VAL A 228 -10.88 15.38 14.09
N HIS A 229 -11.34 16.06 15.14
CA HIS A 229 -11.70 15.40 16.40
C HIS A 229 -12.82 14.36 16.23
N SER A 230 -13.80 14.64 15.36
CA SER A 230 -14.87 13.70 15.05
C SER A 230 -14.34 12.45 14.37
N LEU A 231 -13.46 12.57 13.36
CA LEU A 231 -12.80 11.43 12.71
C LEU A 231 -12.05 10.55 13.72
N ARG A 232 -11.34 11.16 14.67
CA ARG A 232 -10.66 10.38 15.74
C ARG A 232 -11.65 9.62 16.62
N ARG A 233 -12.76 10.24 17.03
CA ARG A 233 -13.83 9.54 17.79
C ARG A 233 -14.49 8.40 16.99
N GLN A 234 -14.59 8.53 15.66
CA GLN A 234 -15.08 7.49 14.77
C GLN A 234 -14.10 6.32 14.61
N GLY A 235 -12.86 6.46 15.16
CA GLY A 235 -11.87 5.40 15.28
C GLY A 235 -10.71 5.48 14.29
N PHE A 236 -10.63 6.53 13.47
CA PHE A 236 -9.43 6.76 12.65
C PHE A 236 -8.26 7.14 13.56
N ASN A 237 -7.09 6.54 13.33
CA ASN A 237 -5.88 6.80 14.10
C ASN A 237 -4.67 7.21 13.24
N ARG A 238 -4.85 7.28 11.92
CA ARG A 238 -3.88 7.80 10.96
C ARG A 238 -4.60 8.73 9.98
N ILE A 239 -3.93 9.81 9.57
CA ILE A 239 -4.47 10.80 8.63
C ILE A 239 -3.42 11.13 7.56
N SER A 240 -3.81 11.16 6.29
CA SER A 240 -2.98 11.64 5.18
C SER A 240 -3.56 12.92 4.60
N LEU A 241 -2.73 13.94 4.51
CA LEU A 241 -3.11 15.28 4.08
C LEU A 241 -2.55 15.57 2.69
N GLY A 242 -3.41 15.74 1.70
CA GLY A 242 -3.00 16.20 0.38
C GLY A 242 -2.64 17.68 0.40
N VAL A 243 -1.38 18.02 0.59
CA VAL A 243 -0.86 19.41 0.58
C VAL A 243 -0.43 19.81 -0.82
N GLN A 244 0.36 18.99 -1.47
CA GLN A 244 0.92 19.10 -2.82
C GLN A 244 1.98 20.19 -2.95
N ASP A 245 1.65 21.44 -2.64
CA ASP A 245 2.55 22.62 -2.65
C ASP A 245 1.94 23.76 -1.82
N PHE A 246 2.79 24.60 -1.23
CA PHE A 246 2.36 25.79 -0.48
C PHE A 246 2.52 27.11 -1.27
N ASP A 247 3.09 27.09 -2.47
CA ASP A 247 3.21 28.29 -3.30
C ASP A 247 1.85 28.65 -3.93
N ALA A 248 1.48 29.92 -3.79
CA ALA A 248 0.15 30.40 -4.21
C ALA A 248 -0.07 30.35 -5.74
N ASP A 249 0.97 30.55 -6.54
CA ASP A 249 0.84 30.54 -8.00
C ASP A 249 0.84 29.10 -8.53
N VAL A 250 1.59 28.19 -7.90
CA VAL A 250 1.49 26.74 -8.15
C VAL A 250 0.09 26.24 -7.81
N GLN A 251 -0.44 26.58 -6.63
CA GLN A 251 -1.79 26.21 -6.20
C GLN A 251 -2.88 26.69 -7.16
N LYS A 252 -2.79 27.94 -7.64
CA LYS A 252 -3.71 28.48 -8.65
C LYS A 252 -3.60 27.72 -9.96
N ALA A 253 -2.38 27.45 -10.44
CA ALA A 253 -2.14 26.76 -11.70
C ALA A 253 -2.73 25.34 -11.72
N VAL A 254 -2.83 24.68 -10.57
CA VAL A 254 -3.41 23.34 -10.44
C VAL A 254 -4.84 23.34 -9.87
N ASN A 255 -5.47 24.50 -9.70
CA ASN A 255 -6.81 24.67 -9.12
C ASN A 255 -6.95 24.06 -7.71
N ARG A 256 -5.95 24.27 -6.86
CA ARG A 256 -5.94 23.79 -5.47
C ARG A 256 -5.42 24.88 -4.54
N VAL A 257 -6.16 25.98 -4.44
CA VAL A 257 -5.82 27.06 -3.49
C VAL A 257 -6.11 26.56 -2.07
N GLN A 258 -5.06 26.51 -1.27
CA GLN A 258 -5.05 25.94 0.09
C GLN A 258 -4.12 26.76 0.97
N PRO A 259 -4.65 27.71 1.75
CA PRO A 259 -3.84 28.52 2.65
C PRO A 259 -3.07 27.67 3.66
N GLU A 260 -1.82 28.02 3.94
CA GLU A 260 -0.96 27.26 4.85
C GLU A 260 -1.57 27.13 6.26
N HIS A 261 -2.19 28.21 6.77
CA HIS A 261 -2.78 28.21 8.10
C HIS A 261 -3.92 27.20 8.27
N GLU A 262 -4.72 26.92 7.20
CA GLU A 262 -5.76 25.88 7.23
C GLU A 262 -5.14 24.50 7.38
N THR A 263 -4.11 24.20 6.59
CA THR A 263 -3.38 22.93 6.69
C THR A 263 -2.76 22.74 8.06
N ARG A 264 -2.14 23.80 8.60
CA ARG A 264 -1.51 23.77 9.93
C ARG A 264 -2.53 23.53 11.03
N ALA A 265 -3.67 24.20 10.98
CA ALA A 265 -4.75 23.97 11.93
C ALA A 265 -5.25 22.51 11.94
N VAL A 266 -5.32 21.87 10.75
CA VAL A 266 -5.68 20.44 10.63
C VAL A 266 -4.61 19.53 11.25
N ILE A 267 -3.32 19.81 11.04
CA ILE A 267 -2.21 19.06 11.62
C ILE A 267 -2.23 19.17 13.14
N ASP A 268 -2.35 20.38 13.66
CA ASP A 268 -2.37 20.65 15.10
C ASP A 268 -3.59 19.97 15.77
N ALA A 269 -4.75 20.01 15.10
CA ALA A 269 -5.96 19.31 15.55
C ALA A 269 -5.77 17.79 15.55
N ALA A 270 -5.12 17.22 14.54
CA ALA A 270 -4.84 15.78 14.47
C ALA A 270 -3.92 15.34 15.61
N ARG A 271 -2.89 16.12 15.94
CA ARG A 271 -2.02 15.85 17.09
C ARG A 271 -2.77 15.95 18.41
N ALA A 272 -3.53 17.03 18.61
CA ALA A 272 -4.34 17.24 19.80
C ALA A 272 -5.39 16.14 19.99
N ALA A 273 -5.96 15.62 18.90
CA ALA A 273 -6.90 14.52 18.91
C ALA A 273 -6.26 13.14 19.18
N GLY A 274 -4.92 13.03 19.13
CA GLY A 274 -4.20 11.78 19.37
C GLY A 274 -4.18 10.84 18.14
N PHE A 275 -4.09 11.39 16.92
CA PHE A 275 -3.71 10.60 15.76
C PHE A 275 -2.27 10.12 15.91
N ARG A 276 -2.03 8.82 15.65
CA ARG A 276 -0.70 8.21 15.83
C ARG A 276 0.28 8.51 14.71
N SER A 277 -0.24 8.83 13.52
CA SER A 277 0.60 9.18 12.38
C SER A 277 -0.11 10.19 11.49
N ILE A 278 0.60 11.23 11.13
CA ILE A 278 0.19 12.29 10.21
C ILE A 278 1.10 12.23 9.00
N SER A 279 0.52 11.97 7.82
CA SER A 279 1.23 11.97 6.53
C SER A 279 0.91 13.23 5.74
N ILE A 280 1.91 13.74 5.02
CA ILE A 280 1.76 14.85 4.06
C ILE A 280 2.15 14.35 2.67
N ASP A 281 1.28 14.60 1.69
CA ASP A 281 1.57 14.33 0.29
C ASP A 281 1.97 15.62 -0.43
N LEU A 282 3.13 15.59 -1.09
CA LEU A 282 3.68 16.65 -1.93
C LEU A 282 3.80 16.17 -3.38
N ILE A 283 3.81 17.11 -4.32
CA ILE A 283 4.07 16.83 -5.72
C ILE A 283 5.15 17.78 -6.23
N TYR A 284 6.25 17.23 -6.77
CA TYR A 284 7.24 18.03 -7.48
C TYR A 284 7.04 17.94 -9.01
N GLY A 285 7.50 18.97 -9.72
CA GLY A 285 7.31 19.07 -11.16
C GLY A 285 5.95 19.60 -11.58
N LEU A 286 5.19 20.24 -10.69
CA LEU A 286 3.94 20.94 -11.00
C LEU A 286 4.19 22.20 -11.85
N PRO A 287 3.17 22.70 -12.58
CA PRO A 287 3.31 23.95 -13.33
C PRO A 287 3.67 25.11 -12.39
N LYS A 288 4.55 26.00 -12.85
CA LYS A 288 5.09 27.17 -12.14
C LYS A 288 5.97 26.88 -10.92
N GLN A 289 6.22 25.61 -10.58
CA GLN A 289 7.22 25.28 -9.56
C GLN A 289 8.63 25.68 -10.01
N THR A 290 9.40 26.20 -9.07
CA THR A 290 10.82 26.52 -9.19
C THR A 290 11.59 25.91 -8.02
N MET A 291 12.92 25.91 -8.10
CA MET A 291 13.77 25.46 -6.98
C MET A 291 13.49 26.26 -5.70
N SER A 292 13.24 27.58 -5.81
CA SER A 292 12.95 28.43 -4.65
C SER A 292 11.58 28.15 -4.05
N THR A 293 10.52 27.94 -4.86
CA THR A 293 9.18 27.63 -4.34
C THR A 293 9.13 26.25 -3.70
N MET A 294 9.83 25.27 -4.28
CA MET A 294 9.95 23.93 -3.70
C MET A 294 10.71 23.94 -2.38
N ALA A 295 11.83 24.71 -2.29
CA ALA A 295 12.56 24.87 -1.05
C ALA A 295 11.68 25.48 0.06
N ALA A 296 10.94 26.54 -0.26
CA ALA A 296 10.03 27.17 0.69
C ALA A 296 8.90 26.23 1.13
N THR A 297 8.37 25.42 0.24
CA THR A 297 7.37 24.38 0.59
C THR A 297 7.96 23.33 1.52
N LEU A 298 9.19 22.84 1.26
CA LEU A 298 9.86 21.87 2.12
C LEU A 298 10.14 22.44 3.53
N ASP A 299 10.58 23.70 3.63
CA ASP A 299 10.82 24.35 4.93
C ASP A 299 9.52 24.41 5.77
N LYS A 300 8.38 24.70 5.14
CA LYS A 300 7.07 24.70 5.82
C LYS A 300 6.64 23.29 6.24
N VAL A 301 6.88 22.30 5.40
CA VAL A 301 6.55 20.90 5.71
C VAL A 301 7.42 20.37 6.85
N VAL A 302 8.73 20.63 6.82
CA VAL A 302 9.63 20.26 7.93
C VAL A 302 9.21 20.94 9.23
N ALA A 303 8.85 22.23 9.19
CA ALA A 303 8.34 22.96 10.36
C ALA A 303 6.98 22.44 10.88
N ALA A 304 6.19 21.78 10.02
CA ALA A 304 4.96 21.11 10.42
C ALA A 304 5.20 19.74 11.06
N ASP A 305 6.42 19.19 10.91
CA ASP A 305 6.93 17.97 11.55
C ASP A 305 6.01 16.74 11.39
N PRO A 306 5.53 16.37 10.18
CA PRO A 306 4.71 15.17 9.99
C PRO A 306 5.51 13.90 10.27
N ASP A 307 4.81 12.78 10.49
CA ASP A 307 5.45 11.49 10.71
C ASP A 307 5.90 10.84 9.40
N ARG A 308 5.15 11.11 8.30
CA ARG A 308 5.43 10.61 6.95
C ARG A 308 5.29 11.72 5.92
N ILE A 309 6.10 11.63 4.88
CA ILE A 309 6.04 12.54 3.73
C ILE A 309 6.11 11.71 2.45
N SER A 310 5.17 11.95 1.54
CA SER A 310 5.23 11.39 0.19
C SER A 310 5.51 12.52 -0.80
N VAL A 311 6.53 12.37 -1.65
CA VAL A 311 6.96 13.40 -2.62
C VAL A 311 6.84 12.82 -4.02
N TYR A 312 5.65 12.96 -4.63
CA TYR A 312 5.35 12.36 -5.93
C TYR A 312 5.87 13.19 -7.10
N HIS A 313 6.41 12.53 -8.11
CA HIS A 313 6.65 13.15 -9.40
C HIS A 313 5.32 13.41 -10.14
N TYR A 314 5.11 14.64 -10.63
CA TYR A 314 3.96 14.95 -11.47
C TYR A 314 4.09 14.30 -12.86
N ALA A 315 3.24 13.33 -13.15
CA ALA A 315 3.11 12.72 -14.46
C ALA A 315 2.10 13.47 -15.32
N HIS A 316 2.57 14.25 -16.30
CA HIS A 316 1.71 15.00 -17.22
C HIS A 316 1.25 14.11 -18.38
N MET A 317 -0.02 13.64 -18.31
CA MET A 317 -0.63 12.71 -19.26
C MET A 317 -2.02 13.21 -19.71
N PRO A 318 -2.12 14.38 -20.37
CA PRO A 318 -3.41 15.03 -20.71
C PRO A 318 -4.23 14.24 -21.73
N HIS A 319 -3.61 13.30 -22.45
CA HIS A 319 -4.32 12.38 -23.35
C HIS A 319 -5.13 11.32 -22.57
N LEU A 320 -4.69 10.93 -21.36
CA LEU A 320 -5.39 9.98 -20.49
C LEU A 320 -6.31 10.70 -19.49
N PHE A 321 -5.85 11.83 -18.91
CA PHE A 321 -6.55 12.52 -17.82
C PHE A 321 -7.08 13.88 -18.26
N LYS A 322 -8.39 13.96 -18.53
CA LYS A 322 -9.05 15.20 -19.00
C LYS A 322 -8.74 16.46 -18.16
N PRO A 323 -8.69 16.43 -16.81
CA PRO A 323 -8.36 17.61 -16.01
C PRO A 323 -7.00 18.21 -16.35
N GLN A 324 -6.00 17.37 -16.64
CA GLN A 324 -4.64 17.80 -16.97
C GLN A 324 -4.52 18.62 -18.26
N ARG A 325 -5.53 18.59 -19.14
CA ARG A 325 -5.59 19.44 -20.35
C ARG A 325 -5.66 20.93 -20.03
N ARG A 326 -5.94 21.31 -18.78
CA ARG A 326 -5.97 22.69 -18.29
C ARG A 326 -4.60 23.22 -17.85
N ILE A 327 -3.61 22.33 -17.72
CA ILE A 327 -2.22 22.68 -17.39
C ILE A 327 -1.48 23.00 -18.69
N LEU A 328 -0.89 24.18 -18.74
CA LEU A 328 -0.11 24.62 -19.90
C LEU A 328 1.28 23.96 -19.87
N ALA A 329 1.67 23.32 -20.96
CA ALA A 329 2.99 22.67 -21.05
C ALA A 329 4.15 23.67 -20.88
N ALA A 330 3.95 24.93 -21.29
CA ALA A 330 4.94 26.01 -21.14
C ALA A 330 5.18 26.43 -19.67
N ASP A 331 4.25 26.13 -18.77
CA ASP A 331 4.39 26.42 -17.34
C ASP A 331 5.12 25.28 -16.57
N MET A 332 5.40 24.16 -17.23
CA MET A 332 6.04 23.01 -16.60
C MET A 332 7.55 23.23 -16.46
N PRO A 333 8.16 22.87 -15.31
CA PRO A 333 9.61 22.83 -15.21
C PRO A 333 10.18 21.76 -16.17
N ASP A 334 11.36 22.03 -16.70
CA ASP A 334 12.07 21.09 -17.56
C ASP A 334 12.57 19.85 -16.76
N SER A 335 13.15 18.88 -17.47
CA SER A 335 13.60 17.62 -16.85
C SER A 335 14.73 17.84 -15.86
N ASP A 336 15.67 18.75 -16.17
CA ASP A 336 16.81 19.02 -15.29
C ASP A 336 16.36 19.70 -13.99
N THR A 337 15.46 20.68 -14.10
CA THR A 337 14.83 21.32 -12.93
C THR A 337 14.07 20.32 -12.06
N LYS A 338 13.33 19.38 -12.66
CA LYS A 338 12.63 18.32 -11.90
C LYS A 338 13.61 17.41 -11.16
N LEU A 339 14.71 17.06 -11.81
CA LEU A 339 15.75 16.24 -11.21
C LEU A 339 16.43 16.96 -10.03
N GLN A 340 16.70 18.27 -10.18
CA GLN A 340 17.22 19.11 -9.10
C GLN A 340 16.20 19.24 -7.94
N MET A 341 14.89 19.34 -8.23
CA MET A 341 13.85 19.34 -7.19
C MET A 341 13.84 18.03 -6.41
N LEU A 342 13.97 16.89 -7.07
CA LEU A 342 14.07 15.59 -6.39
C LEU A 342 15.31 15.54 -5.47
N GLN A 343 16.46 16.01 -5.96
CA GLN A 343 17.67 16.12 -5.17
C GLN A 343 17.45 16.98 -3.92
N LEU A 344 16.88 18.17 -4.11
CA LEU A 344 16.56 19.08 -3.01
C LEU A 344 15.64 18.42 -1.96
N CYS A 345 14.62 17.66 -2.39
CA CYS A 345 13.74 16.94 -1.48
C CYS A 345 14.50 15.91 -0.64
N ILE A 346 15.35 15.11 -1.28
CA ILE A 346 16.18 14.09 -0.60
C ILE A 346 17.11 14.74 0.43
N GLU A 347 17.83 15.79 0.02
CA GLU A 347 18.79 16.49 0.88
C GLU A 347 18.09 17.17 2.08
N ARG A 348 17.01 17.92 1.83
CA ARG A 348 16.31 18.66 2.88
C ARG A 348 15.59 17.72 3.87
N LEU A 349 14.90 16.71 3.39
CA LEU A 349 14.21 15.75 4.26
C LEU A 349 15.21 14.88 5.02
N GLY A 350 16.31 14.46 4.37
CA GLY A 350 17.39 13.74 5.05
C GLY A 350 18.07 14.58 6.13
N ALA A 351 18.36 15.85 5.87
CA ALA A 351 18.91 16.79 6.85
C ALA A 351 17.93 17.06 8.01
N ALA A 352 16.63 16.98 7.77
CA ALA A 352 15.59 17.07 8.81
C ALA A 352 15.38 15.75 9.58
N GLY A 353 16.16 14.71 9.32
CA GLY A 353 16.13 13.44 10.04
C GLY A 353 15.14 12.42 9.50
N TYR A 354 14.48 12.68 8.37
CA TYR A 354 13.62 11.68 7.73
C TYR A 354 14.42 10.60 7.02
N VAL A 355 13.93 9.39 7.10
CA VAL A 355 14.48 8.20 6.46
C VAL A 355 13.81 7.98 5.11
N TYR A 356 14.59 7.74 4.07
CA TYR A 356 14.06 7.34 2.77
C TYR A 356 13.57 5.89 2.82
N ILE A 357 12.26 5.71 2.73
CA ILE A 357 11.63 4.38 2.77
C ILE A 357 11.73 3.67 1.40
N GLY A 358 11.58 4.45 0.34
CA GLY A 358 11.64 3.96 -1.04
C GLY A 358 10.69 4.73 -1.94
N MET A 359 10.92 4.68 -3.23
CA MET A 359 10.14 5.39 -4.23
C MET A 359 10.03 6.89 -3.90
N ASP A 360 8.87 7.30 -3.43
CA ASP A 360 8.51 8.69 -3.14
C ASP A 360 8.35 8.96 -1.63
N HIS A 361 8.64 7.98 -0.76
CA HIS A 361 8.23 8.02 0.64
C HIS A 361 9.38 8.24 1.60
N PHE A 362 9.13 9.10 2.57
CA PHE A 362 10.02 9.39 3.70
C PHE A 362 9.21 9.24 5.00
N ALA A 363 9.88 8.83 6.07
CA ALA A 363 9.27 8.68 7.38
C ALA A 363 10.25 9.03 8.49
N LYS A 364 9.75 9.36 9.67
CA LYS A 364 10.60 9.47 10.87
C LYS A 364 11.25 8.11 11.19
N PRO A 365 12.44 8.08 11.81
CA PRO A 365 13.14 6.82 12.11
C PRO A 365 12.38 5.84 13.00
N ASP A 366 11.50 6.34 13.86
CA ASP A 366 10.65 5.60 14.78
C ASP A 366 9.24 5.30 14.23
N ASP A 367 8.90 5.80 13.04
CA ASP A 367 7.64 5.46 12.36
C ASP A 367 7.60 3.97 11.98
N ASP A 368 6.39 3.40 12.05
CA ASP A 368 6.15 1.98 11.79
C ASP A 368 6.66 1.51 10.42
N LEU A 369 6.67 2.38 9.38
CA LEU A 369 7.23 2.02 8.06
C LEU A 369 8.75 1.84 8.13
N ALA A 370 9.45 2.75 8.79
CA ALA A 370 10.90 2.66 8.96
C ALA A 370 11.29 1.48 9.85
N VAL A 371 10.51 1.22 10.90
CA VAL A 371 10.69 0.05 11.78
C VAL A 371 10.43 -1.24 10.99
N ALA A 372 9.33 -1.32 10.23
CA ALA A 372 8.98 -2.49 9.43
C ALA A 372 10.03 -2.77 8.34
N GLN A 373 10.61 -1.72 7.72
CA GLN A 373 11.68 -1.87 6.74
C GLN A 373 12.92 -2.51 7.38
N ARG A 374 13.40 -1.99 8.52
CA ARG A 374 14.55 -2.57 9.26
C ARG A 374 14.32 -4.01 9.70
N GLN A 375 13.07 -4.40 9.92
CA GLN A 375 12.67 -5.76 10.33
C GLN A 375 12.34 -6.67 9.14
N GLY A 376 12.49 -6.22 7.89
CA GLY A 376 12.17 -7.00 6.69
C GLY A 376 10.67 -7.28 6.49
N ARG A 377 9.79 -6.54 7.18
CA ARG A 377 8.32 -6.71 7.18
C ARG A 377 7.59 -5.68 6.32
N LEU A 378 8.28 -4.67 5.78
CA LEU A 378 7.68 -3.67 4.92
C LEU A 378 7.13 -4.32 3.65
N HIS A 379 5.94 -3.94 3.26
CA HIS A 379 5.25 -4.38 2.05
C HIS A 379 4.79 -3.18 1.21
N ARG A 380 4.53 -3.41 -0.08
CA ARG A 380 3.96 -2.42 -0.98
C ARG A 380 2.74 -2.99 -1.70
N ASN A 381 1.64 -2.25 -1.68
CA ASN A 381 0.39 -2.60 -2.35
C ASN A 381 -0.22 -1.38 -3.06
N PHE A 382 -1.48 -1.45 -3.49
CA PHE A 382 -2.18 -0.36 -4.19
C PHE A 382 -2.35 0.91 -3.34
N GLN A 383 -2.28 0.80 -2.02
CA GLN A 383 -2.37 1.94 -1.09
C GLN A 383 -1.00 2.61 -0.84
N GLY A 384 0.10 2.00 -1.28
CA GLY A 384 1.47 2.44 -1.01
C GLY A 384 2.26 1.46 -0.15
N TYR A 385 3.18 1.96 0.67
CA TYR A 385 3.89 1.13 1.65
C TYR A 385 3.01 0.82 2.85
N SER A 386 3.07 -0.43 3.31
CA SER A 386 2.26 -0.98 4.40
C SER A 386 3.11 -1.87 5.31
N THR A 387 2.73 -1.93 6.57
CA THR A 387 3.30 -2.84 7.59
C THR A 387 2.59 -4.20 7.63
N HIS A 388 1.48 -4.36 6.88
CA HIS A 388 0.61 -5.54 6.88
C HIS A 388 0.84 -6.41 5.62
N ALA A 389 2.05 -6.98 5.52
CA ALA A 389 2.47 -7.81 4.39
C ALA A 389 1.59 -9.07 4.19
N ASP A 390 1.08 -9.62 5.29
CA ASP A 390 0.33 -10.89 5.31
C ASP A 390 -1.19 -10.69 5.24
N ALA A 391 -1.70 -9.46 5.14
CA ALA A 391 -3.13 -9.20 5.11
C ALA A 391 -3.73 -9.54 3.74
N ASP A 392 -4.92 -10.14 3.74
CA ASP A 392 -5.78 -10.17 2.56
C ASP A 392 -6.48 -8.81 2.42
N LEU A 393 -6.32 -8.16 1.27
CA LEU A 393 -6.89 -6.84 0.99
C LEU A 393 -8.28 -6.98 0.38
N VAL A 394 -9.30 -6.70 1.16
CA VAL A 394 -10.71 -6.62 0.72
C VAL A 394 -11.01 -5.16 0.35
N ALA A 395 -11.33 -4.92 -0.91
CA ALA A 395 -11.59 -3.58 -1.42
C ALA A 395 -13.05 -3.40 -1.80
N CYS A 396 -13.68 -2.34 -1.31
CA CYS A 396 -15.09 -1.99 -1.58
C CYS A 396 -15.19 -0.63 -2.26
N GLY A 397 -16.23 -0.48 -3.06
CA GLY A 397 -16.54 0.72 -3.81
C GLY A 397 -16.07 0.68 -5.26
N VAL A 398 -16.58 1.62 -6.04
CA VAL A 398 -16.30 1.76 -7.47
C VAL A 398 -14.80 1.83 -7.74
N SER A 399 -14.31 1.08 -8.74
CA SER A 399 -12.90 1.00 -9.17
C SER A 399 -11.89 0.45 -8.16
N SER A 400 -12.28 0.08 -6.96
CA SER A 400 -11.38 -0.43 -5.92
C SER A 400 -10.67 -1.71 -6.36
N ILE A 401 -9.44 -1.91 -5.85
CA ILE A 401 -8.62 -3.08 -6.19
C ILE A 401 -8.28 -3.83 -4.90
N GLY A 402 -8.62 -5.12 -4.88
CA GLY A 402 -8.34 -6.05 -3.79
C GLY A 402 -7.30 -7.11 -4.16
N SER A 403 -6.79 -7.80 -3.12
CA SER A 403 -5.90 -8.94 -3.24
C SER A 403 -6.24 -9.96 -2.18
N VAL A 404 -6.84 -11.07 -2.57
CA VAL A 404 -7.24 -12.16 -1.67
C VAL A 404 -6.57 -13.45 -2.10
N GLY A 405 -5.79 -14.07 -1.21
CA GLY A 405 -4.98 -15.22 -1.54
C GLY A 405 -4.01 -14.93 -2.69
N ALA A 406 -4.03 -15.80 -3.70
CA ALA A 406 -3.21 -15.66 -4.91
C ALA A 406 -3.96 -14.97 -6.07
N THR A 407 -4.81 -13.98 -5.77
CA THR A 407 -5.57 -13.27 -6.81
C THR A 407 -5.55 -11.75 -6.60
N TYR A 408 -5.78 -11.04 -7.69
CA TYR A 408 -6.18 -9.63 -7.68
C TYR A 408 -7.56 -9.49 -8.28
N SER A 409 -8.35 -8.55 -7.78
CA SER A 409 -9.67 -8.20 -8.31
C SER A 409 -9.83 -6.69 -8.39
N GLN A 410 -10.54 -6.21 -9.40
CA GLN A 410 -10.89 -4.80 -9.54
C GLN A 410 -12.38 -4.66 -9.81
N ASN A 411 -13.03 -3.77 -9.06
CA ASN A 411 -14.42 -3.40 -9.25
C ASN A 411 -14.63 -2.56 -10.52
N VAL A 412 -15.86 -2.52 -11.02
CA VAL A 412 -16.31 -1.66 -12.12
C VAL A 412 -15.99 -0.20 -11.85
N LYS A 413 -15.84 0.60 -12.92
CA LYS A 413 -15.33 1.98 -12.82
C LYS A 413 -16.41 3.05 -12.88
N THR A 414 -17.63 2.71 -13.25
CA THR A 414 -18.77 3.63 -13.32
C THR A 414 -19.77 3.35 -12.20
N LEU A 415 -20.52 4.38 -11.77
CA LEU A 415 -21.54 4.20 -10.74
C LEU A 415 -22.72 3.36 -11.24
N GLU A 416 -23.08 3.53 -12.50
CA GLU A 416 -24.19 2.82 -13.13
C GLU A 416 -23.94 1.31 -13.08
N GLU A 417 -22.80 0.85 -13.61
CA GLU A 417 -22.41 -0.58 -13.56
C GLU A 417 -22.31 -1.09 -12.12
N TYR A 418 -21.80 -0.24 -11.21
CA TYR A 418 -21.64 -0.58 -9.80
C TYR A 418 -23.01 -0.86 -9.13
N TYR A 419 -23.98 0.02 -9.38
CA TYR A 419 -25.33 -0.13 -8.83
C TYR A 419 -26.04 -1.34 -9.44
N ASP A 420 -25.94 -1.51 -10.76
CA ASP A 420 -26.57 -2.64 -11.48
C ASP A 420 -26.11 -4.00 -10.95
N MET A 421 -24.81 -4.18 -10.69
CA MET A 421 -24.29 -5.45 -10.13
C MET A 421 -24.74 -5.69 -8.70
N ILE A 422 -24.71 -4.65 -7.85
CA ILE A 422 -25.19 -4.76 -6.46
C ILE A 422 -26.71 -5.05 -6.42
N ASP A 423 -27.50 -4.48 -7.34
CA ASP A 423 -28.93 -4.78 -7.44
C ASP A 423 -29.23 -6.22 -7.87
N GLN A 424 -28.31 -6.83 -8.60
CA GLN A 424 -28.34 -8.27 -8.93
C GLN A 424 -27.81 -9.16 -7.79
N ASN A 425 -27.43 -8.59 -6.63
CA ASN A 425 -26.75 -9.27 -5.52
C ASN A 425 -25.41 -9.91 -5.95
N GLU A 426 -24.71 -9.30 -6.87
CA GLU A 426 -23.36 -9.69 -7.28
C GLU A 426 -22.34 -8.65 -6.79
N LEU A 427 -21.15 -9.12 -6.34
CA LEU A 427 -20.03 -8.21 -6.07
C LEU A 427 -19.54 -7.59 -7.38
N PRO A 428 -19.22 -6.28 -7.38
CA PRO A 428 -18.99 -5.51 -8.59
C PRO A 428 -17.62 -5.75 -9.23
N VAL A 429 -17.13 -6.99 -9.21
CA VAL A 429 -15.82 -7.40 -9.75
C VAL A 429 -15.90 -7.47 -11.27
N GLN A 430 -15.21 -6.55 -11.96
CA GLN A 430 -15.17 -6.44 -13.40
C GLN A 430 -14.04 -7.26 -14.04
N ARG A 431 -12.88 -7.27 -13.38
CA ARG A 431 -11.67 -7.90 -13.90
C ARG A 431 -10.70 -8.26 -12.78
N GLY A 432 -9.75 -9.12 -13.08
CA GLY A 432 -8.73 -9.51 -12.12
C GLY A 432 -7.67 -10.40 -12.74
N LEU A 433 -6.95 -11.08 -11.87
CA LEU A 433 -5.90 -12.01 -12.25
C LEU A 433 -5.71 -13.06 -11.16
N ARG A 434 -5.54 -14.31 -11.56
CA ARG A 434 -5.02 -15.37 -10.70
C ARG A 434 -3.52 -15.51 -10.96
N LEU A 435 -2.72 -15.46 -9.91
CA LEU A 435 -1.26 -15.58 -10.00
C LEU A 435 -0.88 -17.02 -10.37
N SER A 436 0.02 -17.16 -11.34
CA SER A 436 0.77 -18.39 -11.56
C SER A 436 1.87 -18.54 -10.50
N MET A 437 2.52 -19.71 -10.44
CA MET A 437 3.67 -19.94 -9.57
C MET A 437 4.83 -18.97 -9.90
N ASP A 438 5.10 -18.74 -11.19
CA ASP A 438 6.13 -17.81 -11.63
C ASP A 438 5.76 -16.35 -11.27
N ASP A 439 4.47 -15.96 -11.37
CA ASP A 439 4.03 -14.65 -10.90
C ASP A 439 4.25 -14.47 -9.40
N ALA A 440 3.94 -15.48 -8.62
CA ALA A 440 4.15 -15.45 -7.16
C ALA A 440 5.63 -15.35 -6.80
N LEU A 441 6.50 -16.09 -7.49
CA LEU A 441 7.94 -16.03 -7.34
C LEU A 441 8.48 -14.64 -7.68
N ARG A 442 8.17 -14.11 -8.87
CA ARG A 442 8.63 -12.78 -9.32
C ARG A 442 8.04 -11.66 -8.47
N ARG A 443 6.79 -11.77 -8.04
CA ARG A 443 6.18 -10.86 -7.06
C ARG A 443 6.97 -10.81 -5.77
N THR A 444 7.38 -11.95 -5.25
CA THR A 444 8.15 -12.03 -4.01
C THR A 444 9.50 -11.33 -4.16
N ILE A 445 10.21 -11.56 -5.27
CA ILE A 445 11.50 -10.90 -5.58
C ILE A 445 11.31 -9.39 -5.67
N ILE A 446 10.38 -8.93 -6.50
CA ILE A 446 10.09 -7.51 -6.71
C ILE A 446 9.71 -6.82 -5.39
N GLN A 447 8.87 -7.45 -4.57
CA GLN A 447 8.50 -6.90 -3.26
C GLN A 447 9.70 -6.78 -2.30
N LYS A 448 10.57 -7.79 -2.25
CA LYS A 448 11.78 -7.73 -1.43
C LYS A 448 12.71 -6.61 -1.87
N LEU A 449 12.98 -6.49 -3.15
CA LEU A 449 13.81 -5.41 -3.69
C LEU A 449 13.18 -4.02 -3.46
N MET A 450 11.88 -3.86 -3.73
CA MET A 450 11.17 -2.58 -3.55
C MET A 450 11.09 -2.11 -2.10
N CYS A 451 11.03 -3.04 -1.15
CA CYS A 451 10.75 -2.73 0.24
C CYS A 451 11.98 -2.81 1.16
N GLN A 452 12.90 -3.73 0.90
CA GLN A 452 14.09 -3.95 1.72
C GLN A 452 15.40 -3.54 1.03
N PHE A 453 15.39 -3.32 -0.30
CA PHE A 453 16.59 -3.07 -1.11
C PHE A 453 17.60 -4.23 -1.10
N GLU A 454 17.14 -5.41 -0.74
CA GLU A 454 17.95 -6.63 -0.71
C GLU A 454 17.07 -7.86 -0.93
N LEU A 455 17.68 -8.92 -1.47
CA LEU A 455 17.06 -10.18 -1.77
C LEU A 455 18.00 -11.31 -1.33
N SER A 456 17.53 -12.19 -0.44
CA SER A 456 18.24 -13.42 -0.09
C SER A 456 17.91 -14.52 -1.10
N ILE A 457 18.92 -14.98 -1.84
CA ILE A 457 18.79 -16.06 -2.82
C ILE A 457 18.38 -17.37 -2.12
N PRO A 458 19.05 -17.81 -1.03
CA PRO A 458 18.64 -19.02 -0.31
C PRO A 458 17.21 -18.97 0.22
N ALA A 459 16.72 -17.80 0.65
CA ALA A 459 15.34 -17.66 1.10
C ALA A 459 14.32 -17.83 -0.04
N ILE A 460 14.67 -17.40 -1.26
CA ILE A 460 13.84 -17.65 -2.45
C ILE A 460 13.83 -19.12 -2.82
N GLU A 461 14.98 -19.78 -2.85
CA GLU A 461 15.08 -21.21 -3.15
C GLU A 461 14.38 -22.10 -2.10
N GLN A 462 14.39 -21.68 -0.84
CA GLN A 462 13.62 -22.33 0.21
C GLN A 462 12.10 -22.17 0.02
N ALA A 463 11.66 -21.00 -0.45
CA ALA A 463 10.23 -20.69 -0.62
C ALA A 463 9.65 -21.25 -1.94
N PHE A 464 10.48 -21.45 -2.96
CA PHE A 464 10.08 -21.91 -4.28
C PHE A 464 11.01 -23.04 -4.77
N PRO A 465 10.47 -24.09 -5.42
CA PRO A 465 11.27 -25.25 -5.86
C PRO A 465 12.07 -24.94 -7.13
N ILE A 466 13.01 -24.01 -7.05
CA ILE A 466 13.90 -23.59 -8.14
C ILE A 466 15.36 -23.61 -7.71
N VAL A 467 16.27 -23.57 -8.69
CA VAL A 467 17.68 -23.20 -8.53
C VAL A 467 17.83 -21.82 -9.15
N PHE A 468 18.11 -20.81 -8.33
CA PHE A 468 18.00 -19.39 -8.69
C PHE A 468 18.85 -19.04 -9.91
N ASP A 469 20.12 -19.43 -9.92
CA ASP A 469 21.06 -19.13 -11.00
C ASP A 469 20.65 -19.74 -12.35
N LYS A 470 19.95 -20.89 -12.32
CA LYS A 470 19.45 -21.55 -13.53
C LYS A 470 18.15 -20.92 -14.00
N TYR A 471 17.27 -20.61 -13.05
CA TYR A 471 15.95 -20.08 -13.37
C TYR A 471 16.00 -18.63 -13.87
N PHE A 472 16.90 -17.83 -13.32
CA PHE A 472 17.07 -16.40 -13.61
C PHE A 472 18.38 -16.10 -14.36
N ALA A 473 18.89 -17.02 -15.18
CA ALA A 473 20.16 -16.85 -15.91
C ALA A 473 20.20 -15.60 -16.81
N ASP A 474 19.09 -15.32 -17.49
CA ASP A 474 18.94 -14.15 -18.35
C ASP A 474 18.86 -12.86 -17.55
N GLU A 475 18.11 -12.86 -16.45
CA GLU A 475 17.99 -11.75 -15.53
C GLU A 475 19.33 -11.44 -14.86
N LEU A 476 20.06 -12.45 -14.40
CA LEU A 476 21.41 -12.30 -13.84
C LEU A 476 22.40 -11.68 -14.84
N THR A 477 22.26 -12.03 -16.14
CA THR A 477 23.06 -11.40 -17.19
C THR A 477 22.72 -9.91 -17.33
N GLN A 478 21.46 -9.51 -17.24
CA GLN A 478 21.06 -8.11 -17.26
C GLN A 478 21.52 -7.36 -16.00
N LEU A 479 21.48 -8.00 -14.84
CA LEU A 479 21.94 -7.42 -13.57
C LEU A 479 23.45 -7.08 -13.58
N LYS A 480 24.30 -7.80 -14.33
CA LYS A 480 25.75 -7.47 -14.47
C LYS A 480 25.98 -6.06 -15.00
N ALA A 481 25.16 -5.56 -15.91
CA ALA A 481 25.27 -4.19 -16.40
C ALA A 481 24.94 -3.17 -15.30
N MET A 482 23.93 -3.46 -14.46
CA MET A 482 23.57 -2.61 -13.33
C MET A 482 24.60 -2.66 -12.21
N GLU A 483 25.29 -3.79 -12.05
CA GLU A 483 26.41 -3.93 -11.11
C GLU A 483 27.61 -3.11 -11.57
N ALA A 484 27.93 -3.12 -12.87
CA ALA A 484 28.98 -2.27 -13.47
C ALA A 484 28.66 -0.78 -13.31
N ASP A 485 27.40 -0.38 -13.32
CA ASP A 485 26.95 0.98 -13.02
C ASP A 485 26.93 1.31 -11.51
N GLY A 486 27.24 0.33 -10.66
CA GLY A 486 27.26 0.50 -9.20
C GLY A 486 25.89 0.61 -8.55
N LEU A 487 24.81 0.20 -9.23
CA LEU A 487 23.44 0.24 -8.70
C LEU A 487 23.13 -0.88 -7.72
N ILE A 488 23.71 -2.04 -7.97
CA ILE A 488 23.52 -3.26 -7.20
C ILE A 488 24.84 -3.97 -7.00
N ARG A 489 24.83 -4.94 -6.10
CA ARG A 489 25.85 -5.97 -5.95
C ARG A 489 25.18 -7.32 -5.93
N VAL A 490 25.68 -8.26 -6.71
CA VAL A 490 25.24 -9.65 -6.75
C VAL A 490 26.35 -10.53 -6.21
N ASP A 491 26.08 -11.30 -5.17
CA ASP A 491 26.97 -12.35 -4.68
C ASP A 491 26.21 -13.69 -4.61
N HIS A 492 26.84 -14.74 -4.10
CA HIS A 492 26.26 -16.09 -4.07
C HIS A 492 24.91 -16.15 -3.33
N ASP A 493 24.75 -15.37 -2.27
CA ASP A 493 23.59 -15.47 -1.36
C ASP A 493 22.65 -14.27 -1.47
N TRP A 494 23.11 -13.14 -2.05
CA TRP A 494 22.36 -11.89 -2.00
C TRP A 494 22.42 -11.08 -3.30
N VAL A 495 21.29 -10.44 -3.59
CA VAL A 495 21.25 -9.25 -4.48
C VAL A 495 20.98 -8.05 -3.60
N SER A 496 21.94 -7.13 -3.50
CA SER A 496 21.87 -5.94 -2.65
C SER A 496 21.85 -4.68 -3.49
N VAL A 497 20.93 -3.76 -3.20
CA VAL A 497 20.79 -2.48 -3.90
C VAL A 497 21.64 -1.42 -3.20
N SER A 498 22.54 -0.78 -3.93
CA SER A 498 23.40 0.29 -3.41
C SER A 498 22.62 1.57 -3.07
N MET A 499 23.23 2.51 -2.37
CA MET A 499 22.64 3.82 -2.09
C MET A 499 22.23 4.59 -3.37
N LYS A 500 23.00 4.48 -4.46
CA LYS A 500 22.64 5.02 -5.79
C LYS A 500 21.48 4.26 -6.42
N GLY A 501 21.47 2.93 -6.29
CA GLY A 501 20.46 2.07 -6.87
C GLY A 501 19.07 2.24 -6.26
N ARG A 502 18.96 2.72 -5.03
CA ARG A 502 17.66 2.92 -4.35
C ARG A 502 16.73 3.87 -5.10
N LEU A 503 17.25 4.93 -5.70
CA LEU A 503 16.47 5.84 -6.53
C LEU A 503 16.02 5.17 -7.84
N LEU A 504 16.80 4.22 -8.35
CA LEU A 504 16.52 3.45 -9.55
C LEU A 504 15.95 2.06 -9.26
N ILE A 505 15.39 1.84 -8.08
CA ILE A 505 14.88 0.53 -7.68
C ILE A 505 13.86 -0.06 -8.66
N ARG A 506 13.07 0.79 -9.32
CA ARG A 506 12.11 0.34 -10.36
C ARG A 506 12.85 -0.31 -11.53
N ASN A 507 13.99 0.24 -11.94
CA ASN A 507 14.81 -0.31 -13.02
C ASN A 507 15.37 -1.70 -12.64
N VAL A 508 15.80 -1.88 -11.40
CA VAL A 508 16.23 -3.19 -10.88
C VAL A 508 15.07 -4.19 -10.89
N CYS A 509 13.90 -3.78 -10.41
CA CYS A 509 12.70 -4.63 -10.41
C CYS A 509 12.21 -4.99 -11.82
N MET A 510 12.37 -4.08 -12.80
CA MET A 510 12.00 -4.31 -14.19
C MET A 510 12.75 -5.50 -14.82
N VAL A 511 13.93 -5.84 -14.34
CA VAL A 511 14.69 -7.02 -14.80
C VAL A 511 13.91 -8.31 -14.54
N PHE A 512 13.20 -8.39 -13.40
CA PHE A 512 12.40 -9.56 -13.03
C PHE A 512 10.96 -9.53 -13.56
N ASP A 513 10.58 -8.48 -14.31
CA ASP A 513 9.24 -8.34 -14.87
C ASP A 513 9.13 -8.98 -16.26
N ARG A 514 8.67 -10.23 -16.33
CA ARG A 514 8.52 -10.97 -17.59
C ARG A 514 7.52 -10.33 -18.56
N TYR A 515 6.58 -9.53 -18.08
CA TYR A 515 5.55 -8.91 -18.90
C TYR A 515 6.04 -7.70 -19.69
N LEU A 516 7.17 -7.09 -19.30
CA LEU A 516 7.77 -5.99 -20.04
C LEU A 516 8.36 -6.45 -21.38
N ALA A 517 8.94 -7.66 -21.45
CA ALA A 517 9.58 -8.20 -22.65
C ALA A 517 8.57 -8.51 -23.77
N THR A 518 7.28 -8.66 -23.46
CA THR A 518 6.23 -9.04 -24.42
C THR A 518 5.47 -7.87 -25.02
N ARG A 519 5.88 -6.62 -24.72
CA ARG A 519 5.09 -5.41 -25.06
C ARG A 519 5.67 -4.60 -26.21
N SER A 520 4.79 -4.12 -27.10
CA SER A 520 5.06 -3.11 -28.12
C SER A 520 4.94 -1.68 -27.58
N ASP A 521 5.80 -0.87 -27.91
CA ASP A 521 6.29 0.50 -27.96
C ASP A 521 5.43 1.70 -27.47
N ALA A 522 4.31 1.61 -26.82
CA ALA A 522 3.64 2.80 -26.30
C ALA A 522 3.96 3.03 -24.81
N PRO A 523 4.45 4.22 -24.39
CA PRO A 523 4.72 4.50 -22.98
C PRO A 523 3.40 4.56 -22.20
N ARG A 524 3.13 3.51 -21.42
CA ARG A 524 1.93 3.39 -20.56
C ARG A 524 2.21 3.74 -19.10
N HIS A 525 3.47 3.89 -18.75
CA HIS A 525 3.92 4.14 -17.38
C HIS A 525 4.60 5.50 -17.27
N SER A 526 4.56 6.09 -16.07
CA SER A 526 5.35 7.28 -15.76
C SER A 526 6.85 6.98 -15.88
N GLN A 527 7.64 8.02 -16.10
CA GLN A 527 9.09 7.91 -15.96
C GLN A 527 9.47 7.38 -14.57
N THR A 528 10.57 6.63 -14.49
CA THR A 528 11.03 6.05 -13.22
C THR A 528 11.53 7.13 -12.26
N ILE A 529 11.93 8.27 -12.81
CA ILE A 529 12.36 9.47 -12.09
C ILE A 529 11.82 10.69 -12.80
#